data_b07450cb97d0bf3f62ad81db02c0c0f5
#
_entry.id   b07450cb97d0bf3f62ad81db02c0c0f5
#
_cell.length_a   1.000
_cell.length_b   1.000
_cell.length_c   1.000
_cell.angle_alpha   90.00
_cell.angle_beta   90.00
_cell.angle_gamma   90.00
#
_symmetry.space_group_name_H-M   'P 1'
#
loop_
_entity.id
_entity.type
_entity.pdbx_description
1 polymer ?
#
loop_
_entity_poly.entity_id
_entity_poly.type
_entity_poly.pdbx_seq_one_letter_code
_entity_poly.pdbx_strand_id
1 'polypeptide(L)'
;MENIELERAVLSIISMDNNVLLDSEINEDYFTTTTHKKIFKLMKTYWSNEALILWKLEEAEKTEYFEILALIWIRANREEDIEQLKELKERRDFYSIARGIEIACKSDTPMNVIKEKVWEFETEELRKETKTEVLQEIWDIMLWSRDFIFHETGYKELDNLIVGFVPWQLNVIGARPSVWKTMFWLNIMLNQWKQWKKVAYFSLEMSQLDIYQRIVANLWGFSMYETRKVAKQDTLDKFSKACEELYENDNIDVVDWVVELADIIKEIKYLNWKKWTEIFFVDYVGLIEWSWENRNMEITRTTRALKMLAIKLNVVIVIASQLSRSIEKRWLNEPTLSDLRDSWSIEQDADVVIMLQRDLEETPRELKLYVRKNRNGNVWECELDCEWRIMKIHDRKPQKYEDSLPNNAPF
;
A
#
# COMPACT_ATOMS: atom_id res chain seq x y z
N MET A 1 23.87 2.90 -23.92
CA MET A 1 23.60 4.34 -24.03
C MET A 1 24.66 5.05 -23.24
N GLU A 2 25.71 5.45 -23.93
CA GLU A 2 26.84 6.15 -23.34
C GLU A 2 26.65 7.64 -23.61
N ASN A 3 26.75 8.45 -22.57
CA ASN A 3 26.74 9.90 -22.70
C ASN A 3 27.96 10.46 -21.93
N ILE A 4 29.11 10.41 -22.56
CA ILE A 4 30.41 10.81 -21.98
C ILE A 4 30.40 12.27 -21.53
N GLU A 5 29.71 13.15 -22.28
CA GLU A 5 29.63 14.57 -21.92
C GLU A 5 28.80 14.82 -20.65
N LEU A 6 27.74 14.05 -20.47
CA LEU A 6 26.92 14.11 -19.25
C LEU A 6 27.69 13.54 -18.04
N GLU A 7 28.43 12.44 -18.25
CA GLU A 7 29.27 11.87 -17.18
C GLU A 7 30.36 12.86 -16.74
N ARG A 8 31.01 13.56 -17.70
CA ARG A 8 31.96 14.63 -17.41
C ARG A 8 31.33 15.79 -16.66
N ALA A 9 30.13 16.20 -17.07
CA ALA A 9 29.39 17.28 -16.40
C ALA A 9 29.10 16.95 -14.94
N VAL A 10 28.59 15.74 -14.66
CA VAL A 10 28.33 15.30 -13.28
C VAL A 10 29.60 15.18 -12.45
N LEU A 11 30.68 14.64 -13.01
CA LEU A 11 31.99 14.61 -12.34
C LEU A 11 32.53 16.02 -12.04
N SER A 12 32.30 16.99 -12.94
CA SER A 12 32.69 18.39 -12.72
C SER A 12 31.90 19.01 -11.57
N ILE A 13 30.59 18.71 -11.45
CA ILE A 13 29.74 19.14 -10.33
C ILE A 13 30.26 18.57 -9.01
N ILE A 14 30.57 17.27 -8.98
CA ILE A 14 31.12 16.58 -7.81
C ILE A 14 32.46 17.20 -7.38
N SER A 15 33.31 17.60 -8.31
CA SER A 15 34.60 18.22 -7.99
C SER A 15 34.46 19.59 -7.30
N MET A 16 33.36 20.31 -7.57
CA MET A 16 33.07 21.61 -6.97
C MET A 16 32.39 21.54 -5.61
N ASP A 17 31.53 20.55 -5.44
CA ASP A 17 30.69 20.43 -4.25
C ASP A 17 30.69 19.01 -3.72
N ASN A 18 31.48 18.79 -2.68
CA ASN A 18 31.58 17.48 -2.04
C ASN A 18 30.30 17.02 -1.38
N ASN A 19 29.33 17.92 -1.10
CA ASN A 19 28.04 17.53 -0.57
C ASN A 19 27.27 16.70 -1.59
N VAL A 20 27.47 16.89 -2.89
CA VAL A 20 26.87 16.06 -3.94
C VAL A 20 27.27 14.59 -3.80
N LEU A 21 28.47 14.29 -3.29
CA LEU A 21 28.90 12.92 -3.00
C LEU A 21 28.21 12.31 -1.79
N LEU A 22 27.73 13.16 -0.85
CA LEU A 22 27.05 12.74 0.36
C LEU A 22 25.54 12.64 0.16
N ASP A 23 24.97 13.58 -0.59
CA ASP A 23 23.53 13.72 -0.79
C ASP A 23 23.02 12.97 -2.03
N SER A 24 23.92 12.70 -3.02
CA SER A 24 23.52 11.96 -4.22
C SER A 24 23.74 10.46 -4.04
N GLU A 25 22.74 9.68 -4.47
CA GLU A 25 22.81 8.21 -4.55
C GLU A 25 23.79 7.74 -5.65
N ILE A 26 24.60 8.63 -6.22
CA ILE A 26 25.52 8.33 -7.29
C ILE A 26 26.66 7.45 -6.78
N ASN A 27 26.90 6.36 -7.48
CA ASN A 27 28.02 5.46 -7.26
C ASN A 27 28.78 5.20 -8.59
N GLU A 28 29.85 4.38 -8.56
CA GLU A 28 30.69 4.10 -9.73
C GLU A 28 29.92 3.47 -10.92
N ASP A 29 28.78 2.84 -10.69
CA ASP A 29 27.99 2.15 -11.72
C ASP A 29 27.21 3.13 -12.62
N TYR A 30 27.06 4.38 -12.19
CA TYR A 30 26.45 5.42 -13.03
C TYR A 30 27.31 5.81 -14.22
N PHE A 31 28.62 5.56 -14.14
CA PHE A 31 29.59 5.89 -15.19
C PHE A 31 29.86 4.70 -16.11
N THR A 32 30.01 4.94 -17.41
CA THR A 32 30.25 3.88 -18.41
C THR A 32 31.73 3.62 -18.65
N THR A 33 32.54 4.67 -18.63
CA THR A 33 33.98 4.53 -18.91
C THR A 33 34.77 4.12 -17.66
N THR A 34 35.75 3.27 -17.84
CA THR A 34 36.68 2.85 -16.76
C THR A 34 37.41 4.04 -16.14
N THR A 35 37.72 5.03 -16.95
CA THR A 35 38.37 6.28 -16.52
C THR A 35 37.48 7.10 -15.62
N HIS A 36 36.20 7.30 -15.98
CA HIS A 36 35.23 8.04 -15.16
C HIS A 36 34.94 7.32 -13.84
N LYS A 37 34.78 6.00 -13.86
CA LYS A 37 34.64 5.18 -12.63
C LYS A 37 35.84 5.38 -11.70
N LYS A 38 37.03 5.34 -12.25
CA LYS A 38 38.29 5.54 -11.48
C LYS A 38 38.36 6.96 -10.91
N ILE A 39 38.07 7.98 -11.72
CA ILE A 39 38.05 9.39 -11.29
C ILE A 39 37.03 9.58 -10.16
N PHE A 40 35.81 9.10 -10.33
CA PHE A 40 34.77 9.16 -9.29
C PHE A 40 35.22 8.52 -7.98
N LYS A 41 35.79 7.32 -8.04
CA LYS A 41 36.30 6.59 -6.88
C LYS A 41 37.43 7.35 -6.17
N LEU A 42 38.32 7.99 -6.93
CA LEU A 42 39.38 8.85 -6.39
C LEU A 42 38.80 10.11 -5.74
N MET A 43 37.82 10.78 -6.38
CA MET A 43 37.11 11.92 -5.81
C MET A 43 36.46 11.55 -4.47
N LYS A 44 35.74 10.43 -4.41
CA LYS A 44 35.13 9.90 -3.19
C LYS A 44 36.14 9.57 -2.09
N THR A 45 37.32 9.05 -2.48
CA THR A 45 38.37 8.65 -1.52
C THR A 45 39.14 9.85 -0.96
N TYR A 46 39.41 10.83 -1.79
CA TYR A 46 40.28 11.96 -1.45
C TYR A 46 39.54 13.28 -1.31
N TRP A 47 38.18 13.23 -1.25
CA TRP A 47 37.33 14.41 -1.05
C TRP A 47 37.62 15.52 -2.06
N SER A 48 37.78 15.16 -3.33
CA SER A 48 38.12 16.05 -4.44
C SER A 48 39.44 16.83 -4.25
N ASN A 49 40.38 16.31 -3.48
CA ASN A 49 41.71 16.87 -3.40
C ASN A 49 42.48 16.63 -4.72
N GLU A 50 42.50 17.64 -5.58
CA GLU A 50 43.04 17.56 -6.93
C GLU A 50 44.48 17.03 -6.98
N ALA A 51 45.37 17.44 -6.07
CA ALA A 51 46.78 17.03 -6.06
C ALA A 51 46.92 15.51 -5.83
N LEU A 52 46.10 14.94 -4.92
CA LEU A 52 46.10 13.51 -4.64
C LEU A 52 45.45 12.70 -5.76
N ILE A 53 44.40 13.23 -6.38
CA ILE A 53 43.72 12.61 -7.52
C ILE A 53 44.70 12.55 -8.70
N LEU A 54 45.28 13.67 -9.09
CA LEU A 54 46.26 13.76 -10.19
C LEU A 54 47.46 12.84 -9.99
N TRP A 55 47.92 12.67 -8.74
CA TRP A 55 49.02 11.76 -8.44
C TRP A 55 48.68 10.28 -8.68
N LYS A 56 47.43 9.92 -8.57
CA LYS A 56 46.93 8.55 -8.76
C LYS A 56 46.49 8.22 -10.19
N LEU A 57 46.37 9.21 -11.06
CA LEU A 57 45.94 9.05 -12.44
C LEU A 57 47.14 8.87 -13.37
N GLU A 58 46.97 8.06 -14.40
CA GLU A 58 47.93 7.94 -15.51
C GLU A 58 47.86 9.15 -16.44
N GLU A 59 48.84 9.38 -17.30
CA GLU A 59 48.91 10.58 -18.16
C GLU A 59 47.69 10.76 -19.07
N ALA A 60 47.16 9.66 -19.65
CA ALA A 60 45.95 9.71 -20.46
C ALA A 60 44.69 10.05 -19.61
N GLU A 61 44.62 9.57 -18.39
CA GLU A 61 43.53 9.81 -17.47
C GLU A 61 43.57 11.23 -16.89
N LYS A 62 44.75 11.82 -16.76
CA LYS A 62 44.90 13.23 -16.35
C LYS A 62 44.31 14.18 -17.37
N THR A 63 44.49 13.90 -18.67
CA THR A 63 43.88 14.69 -19.74
C THR A 63 42.38 14.72 -19.60
N GLU A 64 41.75 13.55 -19.40
CA GLU A 64 40.32 13.43 -19.17
C GLU A 64 39.85 14.19 -17.89
N TYR A 65 40.62 14.09 -16.81
CA TYR A 65 40.34 14.81 -15.58
C TYR A 65 40.41 16.33 -15.77
N PHE A 66 41.35 16.86 -16.54
CA PHE A 66 41.44 18.27 -16.87
C PHE A 66 40.25 18.72 -17.75
N GLU A 67 39.78 17.89 -18.68
CA GLU A 67 38.56 18.18 -19.46
C GLU A 67 37.34 18.27 -18.58
N ILE A 68 37.21 17.39 -17.59
CA ILE A 68 36.14 17.43 -16.57
C ILE A 68 36.19 18.75 -15.79
N LEU A 69 37.39 19.13 -15.29
CA LEU A 69 37.55 20.39 -14.54
C LEU A 69 37.25 21.62 -15.40
N ALA A 70 37.56 21.59 -16.71
CA ALA A 70 37.26 22.71 -17.62
C ALA A 70 35.75 22.98 -17.78
N LEU A 71 34.92 21.98 -17.60
CA LEU A 71 33.46 22.13 -17.70
C LEU A 71 32.83 22.90 -16.51
N ILE A 72 33.57 23.07 -15.42
CA ILE A 72 33.12 23.78 -14.20
C ILE A 72 32.50 25.14 -14.50
N TRP A 73 32.99 25.83 -15.49
CA TRP A 73 32.60 27.22 -15.83
C TRP A 73 31.50 27.34 -16.87
N ILE A 74 31.06 26.23 -17.49
CA ILE A 74 30.22 26.25 -18.69
C ILE A 74 28.77 25.86 -18.44
N ARG A 75 28.45 25.07 -17.42
CA ARG A 75 27.07 24.54 -17.20
C ARG A 75 26.41 25.04 -15.92
N ALA A 76 25.15 25.49 -16.09
CA ALA A 76 24.34 26.10 -15.04
C ALA A 76 23.30 25.16 -14.35
N ASN A 77 23.07 23.92 -14.86
CA ASN A 77 21.90 23.10 -14.47
C ASN A 77 22.35 21.80 -13.77
N ARG A 78 22.80 21.93 -12.51
CA ARG A 78 23.36 20.82 -11.72
C ARG A 78 22.39 19.68 -11.45
N GLU A 79 21.18 19.97 -11.03
CA GLU A 79 20.17 18.96 -10.66
C GLU A 79 19.68 18.17 -11.88
N GLU A 80 19.49 18.84 -13.00
CA GLU A 80 19.03 18.23 -14.24
C GLU A 80 20.08 17.25 -14.83
N ASP A 81 21.36 17.60 -14.78
CA ASP A 81 22.44 16.73 -15.27
C ASP A 81 22.56 15.45 -14.41
N ILE A 82 22.38 15.57 -13.08
CA ILE A 82 22.38 14.44 -12.16
C ILE A 82 21.18 13.52 -12.43
N GLU A 83 20.00 14.09 -12.61
CA GLU A 83 18.77 13.33 -12.86
C GLU A 83 18.83 12.61 -14.20
N GLN A 84 19.34 13.27 -15.25
CA GLN A 84 19.56 12.63 -16.55
C GLN A 84 20.57 11.48 -16.49
N LEU A 85 21.62 11.60 -15.68
CA LEU A 85 22.58 10.51 -15.51
C LEU A 85 21.94 9.31 -14.80
N LYS A 86 21.10 9.55 -13.79
CA LYS A 86 20.31 8.51 -13.11
C LYS A 86 19.39 7.79 -14.11
N GLU A 87 18.63 8.52 -14.89
CA GLU A 87 17.73 7.96 -15.90
C GLU A 87 18.50 7.11 -16.95
N LEU A 88 19.66 7.57 -17.40
CA LEU A 88 20.49 6.78 -18.33
C LEU A 88 21.03 5.49 -17.71
N LYS A 89 21.36 5.49 -16.42
CA LYS A 89 21.74 4.28 -15.70
C LYS A 89 20.57 3.29 -15.64
N GLU A 90 19.41 3.73 -15.21
CA GLU A 90 18.21 2.89 -15.16
C GLU A 90 17.88 2.26 -16.51
N ARG A 91 17.96 3.04 -17.59
CA ARG A 91 17.74 2.52 -18.95
C ARG A 91 18.79 1.48 -19.37
N ARG A 92 20.05 1.61 -18.94
CA ARG A 92 21.11 0.62 -19.21
C ARG A 92 20.87 -0.68 -18.45
N ASP A 93 20.52 -0.59 -17.18
CA ASP A 93 20.25 -1.74 -16.33
C ASP A 93 19.03 -2.51 -16.88
N PHE A 94 17.96 -1.79 -17.24
CA PHE A 94 16.78 -2.36 -17.91
C PHE A 94 17.15 -3.06 -19.22
N TYR A 95 17.95 -2.42 -20.07
CA TYR A 95 18.40 -3.03 -21.34
C TYR A 95 19.23 -4.29 -21.12
N SER A 96 20.13 -4.29 -20.15
CA SER A 96 20.96 -5.45 -19.79
C SER A 96 20.11 -6.65 -19.40
N ILE A 97 19.08 -6.42 -18.58
CA ILE A 97 18.16 -7.45 -18.10
C ILE A 97 17.29 -7.96 -19.24
N ALA A 98 16.68 -7.06 -20.02
CA ALA A 98 15.87 -7.42 -21.17
C ALA A 98 16.65 -8.30 -22.16
N ARG A 99 17.91 -7.97 -22.39
CA ARG A 99 18.82 -8.78 -23.21
C ARG A 99 19.14 -10.14 -22.57
N GLY A 100 19.31 -10.19 -21.26
CA GLY A 100 19.49 -11.44 -20.51
C GLY A 100 18.28 -12.36 -20.61
N ILE A 101 17.07 -11.80 -20.52
CA ILE A 101 15.80 -12.54 -20.71
C ILE A 101 15.68 -13.00 -22.16
N GLU A 102 15.96 -12.16 -23.15
CA GLU A 102 15.93 -12.50 -24.57
C GLU A 102 16.85 -13.69 -24.88
N ILE A 103 18.09 -13.68 -24.36
CA ILE A 103 19.03 -14.81 -24.51
C ILE A 103 18.48 -16.05 -23.85
N ALA A 104 17.95 -15.97 -22.64
CA ALA A 104 17.37 -17.11 -21.95
C ALA A 104 16.15 -17.70 -22.67
N CYS A 105 15.30 -16.85 -23.28
CA CYS A 105 14.17 -17.30 -24.10
C CYS A 105 14.57 -18.00 -25.42
N LYS A 106 15.75 -17.63 -25.96
CA LYS A 106 16.30 -18.24 -27.20
C LYS A 106 17.10 -19.52 -26.93
N SER A 107 17.41 -19.82 -25.68
CA SER A 107 18.11 -21.02 -25.24
C SER A 107 17.13 -22.05 -24.64
N ASP A 108 17.59 -23.27 -24.43
CA ASP A 108 16.80 -24.32 -23.76
C ASP A 108 16.65 -24.10 -22.24
N THR A 109 16.68 -22.84 -21.80
CA THR A 109 16.53 -22.48 -20.37
C THR A 109 15.09 -22.78 -19.92
N PRO A 110 14.90 -23.55 -18.83
CA PRO A 110 13.57 -23.85 -18.32
C PRO A 110 12.77 -22.60 -17.97
N MET A 111 11.47 -22.60 -18.28
CA MET A 111 10.61 -21.42 -18.11
C MET A 111 10.54 -20.91 -16.65
N ASN A 112 10.67 -21.80 -15.66
CA ASN A 112 10.77 -21.41 -14.26
C ASN A 112 11.99 -20.54 -13.95
N VAL A 113 13.15 -20.83 -14.57
CA VAL A 113 14.39 -20.04 -14.42
C VAL A 113 14.25 -18.67 -15.10
N ILE A 114 13.56 -18.62 -16.24
CA ILE A 114 13.27 -17.34 -16.92
C ILE A 114 12.34 -16.48 -16.05
N LYS A 115 11.27 -17.09 -15.50
CA LYS A 115 10.38 -16.40 -14.55
C LYS A 115 11.09 -15.93 -13.30
N GLU A 116 12.05 -16.69 -12.78
CA GLU A 116 12.86 -16.32 -11.61
C GLU A 116 13.74 -15.11 -11.90
N LYS A 117 14.38 -15.05 -13.06
CA LYS A 117 15.15 -13.87 -13.49
C LYS A 117 14.30 -12.60 -13.68
N VAL A 118 13.09 -12.74 -14.23
CA VAL A 118 12.12 -11.64 -14.32
C VAL A 118 11.71 -11.19 -12.93
N TRP A 119 11.52 -12.14 -12.02
CA TRP A 119 11.18 -11.87 -10.63
C TRP A 119 12.33 -11.20 -9.85
N GLU A 120 13.57 -11.63 -10.05
CA GLU A 120 14.75 -10.99 -9.46
C GLU A 120 14.85 -9.52 -9.88
N PHE A 121 14.59 -9.22 -11.14
CA PHE A 121 14.51 -7.84 -11.63
C PHE A 121 13.46 -7.01 -10.92
N GLU A 122 12.24 -7.53 -10.77
CA GLU A 122 11.20 -6.85 -10.00
C GLU A 122 11.56 -6.64 -8.51
N THR A 123 12.59 -7.36 -8.00
CA THR A 123 13.02 -7.27 -6.60
C THR A 123 14.29 -6.44 -6.39
N GLU A 124 15.11 -6.21 -7.40
CA GLU A 124 16.33 -5.38 -7.28
C GLU A 124 16.04 -3.89 -7.07
N GLU A 125 14.87 -3.41 -7.49
CA GLU A 125 14.40 -2.04 -7.22
C GLU A 125 13.95 -1.79 -5.77
N LEU A 126 14.09 -2.77 -4.86
CA LEU A 126 13.86 -2.51 -3.45
C LEU A 126 14.98 -1.64 -2.90
N ARG A 127 14.76 -0.34 -2.92
CA ARG A 127 15.59 0.67 -2.28
C ARG A 127 15.87 0.25 -0.84
N LYS A 128 17.12 -0.07 -0.53
CA LYS A 128 17.54 -0.25 0.86
C LYS A 128 17.80 1.15 1.40
N GLU A 129 16.84 1.70 2.10
CA GLU A 129 17.03 2.94 2.84
C GLU A 129 18.20 2.77 3.81
N THR A 130 19.09 3.75 3.81
CA THR A 130 20.19 3.78 4.77
C THR A 130 19.65 4.13 6.15
N LYS A 131 20.35 3.73 7.21
CA LYS A 131 19.98 4.13 8.58
C LYS A 131 19.83 5.65 8.74
N THR A 132 20.64 6.40 8.03
CA THR A 132 20.62 7.88 8.08
C THR A 132 19.34 8.43 7.47
N GLU A 133 18.91 7.91 6.32
CA GLU A 133 17.65 8.30 5.67
C GLU A 133 16.45 7.99 6.56
N VAL A 134 16.39 6.79 7.14
CA VAL A 134 15.31 6.41 8.08
C VAL A 134 15.27 7.33 9.29
N LEU A 135 16.42 7.67 9.88
CA LEU A 135 16.47 8.59 11.02
C LEU A 135 16.09 10.01 10.64
N GLN A 136 16.45 10.48 9.44
CA GLN A 136 16.03 11.76 8.92
C GLN A 136 14.52 11.80 8.70
N GLU A 137 13.94 10.76 8.13
CA GLU A 137 12.49 10.65 7.94
C GLU A 137 11.73 10.72 9.29
N ILE A 138 12.20 10.00 10.32
CA ILE A 138 11.62 10.06 11.66
C ILE A 138 11.70 11.49 12.22
N TRP A 139 12.84 12.16 12.02
CA TRP A 139 13.04 13.53 12.47
C TRP A 139 12.10 14.50 11.76
N ASP A 140 11.94 14.37 10.46
CA ASP A 140 11.05 15.20 9.64
C ASP A 140 9.58 15.03 10.05
N ILE A 141 9.15 13.80 10.34
CA ILE A 141 7.82 13.51 10.88
C ILE A 141 7.66 14.17 12.27
N MET A 142 8.64 14.05 13.15
CA MET A 142 8.58 14.65 14.50
C MET A 142 8.56 16.18 14.48
N LEU A 143 9.20 16.81 13.50
CA LEU A 143 9.20 18.27 13.29
C LEU A 143 8.00 18.79 12.50
N TRP A 144 7.05 17.91 12.12
CA TRP A 144 5.91 18.25 11.24
C TRP A 144 6.33 18.82 9.88
N SER A 145 7.55 18.56 9.44
CA SER A 145 8.04 18.94 8.11
C SER A 145 7.62 17.93 7.03
N ARG A 146 7.22 16.73 7.46
CA ARG A 146 6.62 15.68 6.61
C ARG A 146 5.46 15.03 7.34
N ASP A 147 4.34 14.84 6.64
CA ASP A 147 3.18 14.17 7.20
C ASP A 147 3.42 12.65 7.32
N PHE A 148 3.01 12.09 8.45
CA PHE A 148 2.92 10.63 8.57
C PHE A 148 1.76 10.13 7.72
N ILE A 149 2.06 9.25 6.74
CA ILE A 149 1.07 8.74 5.81
C ILE A 149 0.22 7.67 6.49
N PHE A 150 -1.07 7.93 6.59
CA PHE A 150 -2.08 6.95 7.01
C PHE A 150 -3.40 7.21 6.29
N HIS A 151 -4.26 6.21 6.29
CA HIS A 151 -5.56 6.26 5.61
C HIS A 151 -6.66 6.09 6.66
N GLU A 152 -7.36 7.18 6.97
CA GLU A 152 -8.45 7.16 7.94
C GLU A 152 -9.56 6.19 7.50
N THR A 153 -10.08 5.37 8.40
CA THR A 153 -11.23 4.51 8.10
C THR A 153 -12.51 5.34 7.89
N GLY A 154 -12.49 6.58 8.37
CA GLY A 154 -13.62 7.49 8.38
C GLY A 154 -14.56 7.29 9.58
N TYR A 155 -14.14 6.49 10.56
CA TYR A 155 -14.80 6.31 11.86
C TYR A 155 -13.87 6.81 12.95
N LYS A 156 -14.25 7.93 13.56
CA LYS A 156 -13.38 8.67 14.48
C LYS A 156 -12.88 7.84 15.67
N GLU A 157 -13.78 7.03 16.26
CA GLU A 157 -13.37 6.20 17.40
C GLU A 157 -12.41 5.10 16.97
N LEU A 158 -12.64 4.46 15.81
CA LEU A 158 -11.74 3.45 15.28
C LEU A 158 -10.39 4.06 14.89
N ASP A 159 -10.40 5.21 14.21
CA ASP A 159 -9.16 5.89 13.80
C ASP A 159 -8.33 6.33 15.01
N ASN A 160 -8.95 6.74 16.11
CA ASN A 160 -8.26 7.01 17.38
C ASN A 160 -7.59 5.76 17.97
N LEU A 161 -8.15 4.56 17.73
CA LEU A 161 -7.60 3.31 18.25
C LEU A 161 -6.43 2.78 17.41
N ILE A 162 -6.55 2.86 16.07
CA ILE A 162 -5.58 2.23 15.14
C ILE A 162 -4.73 3.24 14.37
N VAL A 163 -4.96 4.56 14.57
CA VAL A 163 -4.33 5.66 13.78
C VAL A 163 -4.72 5.61 12.29
N GLY A 164 -5.81 4.89 11.94
CA GLY A 164 -6.13 4.56 10.56
C GLY A 164 -5.30 3.40 10.00
N PHE A 165 -5.42 3.12 8.71
CA PHE A 165 -4.61 2.11 8.02
C PHE A 165 -3.30 2.72 7.55
N VAL A 166 -2.19 2.13 7.96
CA VAL A 166 -0.85 2.59 7.59
C VAL A 166 -0.34 1.76 6.41
N PRO A 167 0.29 2.38 5.38
CA PRO A 167 0.99 1.65 4.34
C PRO A 167 1.91 0.56 4.93
N TRP A 168 2.23 -0.46 4.15
CA TRP A 168 2.95 -1.69 4.56
C TRP A 168 2.24 -2.60 5.57
N GLN A 169 1.08 -2.23 6.10
CA GLN A 169 0.34 -3.06 7.05
C GLN A 169 -0.58 -4.05 6.36
N LEU A 170 -0.66 -5.25 6.95
CA LEU A 170 -1.71 -6.22 6.71
C LEU A 170 -2.76 -6.09 7.80
N ASN A 171 -3.96 -5.64 7.42
CA ASN A 171 -5.08 -5.47 8.31
C ASN A 171 -6.07 -6.62 8.12
N VAL A 172 -6.59 -7.16 9.20
CA VAL A 172 -7.55 -8.28 9.16
C VAL A 172 -8.85 -7.88 9.79
N ILE A 173 -9.96 -8.08 9.07
CA ILE A 173 -11.29 -7.87 9.59
C ILE A 173 -12.01 -9.22 9.68
N GLY A 174 -12.22 -9.68 10.92
CA GLY A 174 -12.90 -10.92 11.24
C GLY A 174 -14.38 -10.71 11.52
N ALA A 175 -15.26 -11.54 10.94
CA ALA A 175 -16.69 -11.50 11.23
C ALA A 175 -17.35 -12.88 11.10
N ARG A 176 -18.46 -13.10 11.80
CA ARG A 176 -19.35 -14.22 11.48
C ARG A 176 -20.12 -13.92 10.19
N PRO A 177 -20.60 -14.94 9.46
CA PRO A 177 -21.54 -14.74 8.37
C PRO A 177 -22.72 -13.87 8.81
N SER A 178 -23.20 -13.02 7.93
CA SER A 178 -24.34 -12.11 8.17
C SER A 178 -24.11 -10.96 9.19
N VAL A 179 -22.90 -10.76 9.67
CA VAL A 179 -22.52 -9.63 10.56
C VAL A 179 -22.09 -8.38 9.77
N TRP A 180 -22.60 -8.20 8.54
CA TRP A 180 -22.35 -7.01 7.72
C TRP A 180 -20.87 -6.68 7.42
N LYS A 181 -20.00 -7.68 7.38
CA LYS A 181 -18.59 -7.51 7.02
C LYS A 181 -18.42 -6.72 5.71
N THR A 182 -19.07 -7.17 4.64
CA THR A 182 -19.04 -6.51 3.33
C THR A 182 -19.56 -5.08 3.39
N MET A 183 -20.62 -4.82 4.19
CA MET A 183 -21.15 -3.46 4.39
C MET A 183 -20.12 -2.56 5.08
N PHE A 184 -19.45 -3.03 6.13
CA PHE A 184 -18.42 -2.28 6.84
C PHE A 184 -17.25 -1.92 5.90
N TRP A 185 -16.78 -2.88 5.11
CA TRP A 185 -15.72 -2.66 4.14
C TRP A 185 -16.07 -1.63 3.08
N LEU A 186 -17.27 -1.78 2.49
CA LEU A 186 -17.73 -0.83 1.47
C LEU A 186 -17.82 0.59 2.02
N ASN A 187 -18.22 0.75 3.29
CA ASN A 187 -18.24 2.07 3.90
C ASN A 187 -16.83 2.65 4.10
N ILE A 188 -15.86 1.85 4.56
CA ILE A 188 -14.46 2.31 4.64
C ILE A 188 -13.94 2.66 3.25
N MET A 189 -14.15 1.79 2.26
CA MET A 189 -13.74 2.02 0.88
C MET A 189 -14.33 3.33 0.33
N LEU A 190 -15.62 3.58 0.56
CA LEU A 190 -16.29 4.82 0.14
C LEU A 190 -15.78 6.05 0.91
N ASN A 191 -15.41 5.91 2.18
CA ASN A 191 -14.79 6.99 2.94
C ASN A 191 -13.43 7.37 2.35
N GLN A 192 -12.62 6.38 1.94
CA GLN A 192 -11.36 6.63 1.23
C GLN A 192 -11.58 7.27 -0.14
N TRP A 193 -12.50 6.72 -0.92
CA TRP A 193 -12.85 7.26 -2.24
C TRP A 193 -13.30 8.73 -2.20
N LYS A 194 -14.08 9.13 -1.20
CA LYS A 194 -14.47 10.54 -0.97
C LYS A 194 -13.29 11.46 -0.68
N GLN A 195 -12.19 10.91 -0.19
CA GLN A 195 -10.91 11.61 0.03
C GLN A 195 -9.99 11.54 -1.21
N TRP A 196 -10.52 11.14 -2.38
CA TRP A 196 -9.79 10.99 -3.63
C TRP A 196 -8.68 9.92 -3.58
N LYS A 197 -8.74 8.99 -2.61
CA LYS A 197 -7.83 7.85 -2.54
C LYS A 197 -8.24 6.78 -3.55
N LYS A 198 -7.24 6.14 -4.16
CA LYS A 198 -7.47 5.02 -5.08
C LYS A 198 -7.55 3.72 -4.31
N VAL A 199 -8.66 3.02 -4.47
CA VAL A 199 -8.98 1.81 -3.75
C VAL A 199 -9.37 0.68 -4.70
N ALA A 200 -8.98 -0.55 -4.38
CA ALA A 200 -9.39 -1.73 -5.12
C ALA A 200 -10.05 -2.76 -4.19
N TYR A 201 -11.11 -3.38 -4.66
CA TYR A 201 -11.88 -4.40 -3.95
C TYR A 201 -11.87 -5.71 -4.72
N PHE A 202 -11.20 -6.70 -4.19
CA PHE A 202 -11.19 -8.08 -4.72
C PHE A 202 -12.34 -8.85 -4.11
N SER A 203 -13.36 -9.11 -4.91
CA SER A 203 -14.57 -9.83 -4.51
C SER A 203 -14.50 -11.26 -4.97
N LEU A 204 -14.19 -12.19 -4.05
CA LEU A 204 -14.13 -13.62 -4.34
C LEU A 204 -15.47 -14.33 -4.08
N GLU A 205 -16.43 -13.67 -3.43
CA GLU A 205 -17.73 -14.23 -3.06
C GLU A 205 -18.88 -13.65 -3.88
N MET A 206 -18.74 -12.41 -4.36
CA MET A 206 -19.83 -11.67 -4.98
C MET A 206 -19.41 -11.12 -6.35
N SER A 207 -20.39 -10.99 -7.27
CA SER A 207 -20.14 -10.38 -8.57
C SER A 207 -19.85 -8.88 -8.45
N GLN A 208 -19.10 -8.35 -9.41
CA GLN A 208 -18.87 -6.92 -9.56
C GLN A 208 -20.19 -6.14 -9.58
N LEU A 209 -21.20 -6.65 -10.25
CA LEU A 209 -22.54 -6.05 -10.28
C LEU A 209 -23.15 -5.91 -8.89
N ASP A 210 -23.08 -6.95 -8.05
CA ASP A 210 -23.62 -6.91 -6.70
C ASP A 210 -22.89 -5.90 -5.82
N ILE A 211 -21.58 -5.74 -6.00
CA ILE A 211 -20.77 -4.74 -5.27
C ILE A 211 -21.14 -3.33 -5.70
N TYR A 212 -21.19 -3.02 -7.00
CA TYR A 212 -21.57 -1.71 -7.49
C TYR A 212 -23.03 -1.33 -7.11
N GLN A 213 -23.96 -2.29 -7.10
CA GLN A 213 -25.32 -2.04 -6.60
C GLN A 213 -25.31 -1.57 -5.15
N ARG A 214 -24.46 -2.14 -4.30
CA ARG A 214 -24.30 -1.74 -2.89
C ARG A 214 -23.63 -0.38 -2.75
N ILE A 215 -22.61 -0.10 -3.56
CA ILE A 215 -21.95 1.20 -3.60
C ILE A 215 -22.96 2.30 -3.93
N VAL A 216 -23.70 2.14 -5.01
CA VAL A 216 -24.70 3.12 -5.47
C VAL A 216 -25.82 3.29 -4.45
N ALA A 217 -26.30 2.20 -3.85
CA ALA A 217 -27.32 2.26 -2.79
C ALA A 217 -26.83 3.03 -1.55
N ASN A 218 -25.55 2.86 -1.19
CA ASN A 218 -24.93 3.58 -0.07
C ASN A 218 -24.79 5.07 -0.39
N LEU A 219 -24.26 5.42 -1.56
CA LEU A 219 -23.99 6.82 -1.92
C LEU A 219 -25.27 7.67 -1.84
N TRP A 220 -26.38 7.20 -2.38
CA TRP A 220 -27.61 7.98 -2.52
C TRP A 220 -28.76 7.55 -1.64
N GLY A 221 -28.54 6.59 -0.74
CA GLY A 221 -29.46 6.27 0.34
C GLY A 221 -30.78 5.66 -0.11
N PHE A 222 -30.76 4.76 -1.10
CA PHE A 222 -31.92 3.96 -1.46
C PHE A 222 -31.71 2.48 -1.12
N SER A 223 -32.83 1.75 -0.98
CA SER A 223 -32.78 0.36 -0.55
C SER A 223 -32.27 -0.55 -1.67
N MET A 224 -31.41 -1.53 -1.33
CA MET A 224 -31.03 -2.62 -2.23
C MET A 224 -32.21 -3.35 -2.87
N TYR A 225 -33.36 -3.37 -2.19
CA TYR A 225 -34.59 -3.95 -2.73
C TYR A 225 -35.13 -3.15 -3.92
N GLU A 226 -34.94 -1.82 -3.92
CA GLU A 226 -35.37 -0.93 -5.02
C GLU A 226 -34.53 -1.13 -6.27
N THR A 227 -33.27 -1.53 -6.15
CA THR A 227 -32.40 -1.83 -7.32
C THR A 227 -32.84 -3.09 -8.09
N ARG A 228 -33.63 -3.96 -7.45
CA ARG A 228 -34.11 -5.23 -8.04
C ARG A 228 -35.55 -5.17 -8.55
N LYS A 229 -36.17 -4.01 -8.53
CA LYS A 229 -37.55 -3.78 -9.02
C LYS A 229 -37.57 -2.64 -10.04
N VAL A 230 -38.73 -2.49 -10.71
CA VAL A 230 -38.99 -1.29 -11.52
C VAL A 230 -38.89 -0.07 -10.60
N ALA A 231 -37.84 0.70 -10.75
CA ALA A 231 -37.55 1.83 -9.90
C ALA A 231 -38.52 2.98 -10.16
N LYS A 232 -38.89 3.72 -9.12
CA LYS A 232 -39.60 4.99 -9.22
C LYS A 232 -38.67 6.06 -9.81
N GLN A 233 -39.24 7.11 -10.40
CA GLN A 233 -38.45 8.20 -11.01
C GLN A 233 -37.44 8.79 -10.02
N ASP A 234 -37.83 9.06 -8.78
CA ASP A 234 -36.92 9.55 -7.74
C ASP A 234 -35.70 8.63 -7.49
N THR A 235 -35.90 7.31 -7.57
CA THR A 235 -34.82 6.32 -7.42
C THR A 235 -33.91 6.35 -8.66
N LEU A 236 -34.46 6.52 -9.87
CA LEU A 236 -33.69 6.64 -11.10
C LEU A 236 -32.85 7.91 -11.10
N ASP A 237 -33.40 9.03 -10.65
CA ASP A 237 -32.69 10.30 -10.56
C ASP A 237 -31.52 10.23 -9.58
N LYS A 238 -31.71 9.57 -8.42
CA LYS A 238 -30.66 9.29 -7.46
C LYS A 238 -29.57 8.36 -8.03
N PHE A 239 -29.99 7.32 -8.74
CA PHE A 239 -29.08 6.38 -9.40
C PHE A 239 -28.21 7.10 -10.46
N SER A 240 -28.81 7.96 -11.28
CA SER A 240 -28.08 8.74 -12.28
C SER A 240 -26.98 9.59 -11.65
N LYS A 241 -27.30 10.29 -10.56
CA LYS A 241 -26.32 11.10 -9.82
C LYS A 241 -25.20 10.26 -9.22
N ALA A 242 -25.52 9.09 -8.65
CA ALA A 242 -24.49 8.17 -8.13
C ALA A 242 -23.54 7.69 -9.26
N CYS A 243 -24.08 7.42 -10.45
CA CYS A 243 -23.28 7.07 -11.60
C CYS A 243 -22.38 8.23 -12.05
N GLU A 244 -22.91 9.46 -12.09
CA GLU A 244 -22.14 10.66 -12.41
C GLU A 244 -20.96 10.83 -11.44
N GLU A 245 -21.19 10.75 -10.13
CA GLU A 245 -20.13 10.84 -9.12
C GLU A 245 -19.05 9.76 -9.29
N LEU A 246 -19.46 8.52 -9.58
CA LEU A 246 -18.52 7.42 -9.81
C LEU A 246 -17.72 7.57 -11.11
N TYR A 247 -18.29 8.20 -12.14
CA TYR A 247 -17.60 8.52 -13.40
C TYR A 247 -16.60 9.67 -13.21
N GLU A 248 -16.98 10.70 -12.43
CA GLU A 248 -16.10 11.85 -12.17
C GLU A 248 -14.91 11.47 -11.29
N ASN A 249 -15.12 10.56 -10.36
CA ASN A 249 -14.08 10.04 -9.47
C ASN A 249 -13.88 8.54 -9.69
N ASP A 250 -13.13 8.16 -10.74
CA ASP A 250 -12.79 6.78 -11.11
C ASP A 250 -11.65 6.21 -10.25
N ASN A 251 -11.81 6.30 -8.92
CA ASN A 251 -10.81 5.82 -7.97
C ASN A 251 -11.24 4.52 -7.25
N ILE A 252 -12.28 3.83 -7.74
CA ILE A 252 -12.71 2.52 -7.24
C ILE A 252 -12.56 1.46 -8.33
N ASP A 253 -11.77 0.44 -8.06
CA ASP A 253 -11.68 -0.77 -8.88
C ASP A 253 -12.33 -1.95 -8.15
N VAL A 254 -13.26 -2.64 -8.80
CA VAL A 254 -13.85 -3.89 -8.30
C VAL A 254 -13.39 -5.04 -9.20
N VAL A 255 -12.74 -6.03 -8.61
CA VAL A 255 -12.15 -7.18 -9.29
C VAL A 255 -12.84 -8.45 -8.81
N ASP A 256 -13.54 -9.18 -9.69
CA ASP A 256 -14.28 -10.42 -9.35
C ASP A 256 -13.88 -11.65 -10.21
N TRP A 257 -12.86 -11.49 -11.06
CA TRP A 257 -12.41 -12.54 -11.99
C TRP A 257 -11.14 -13.27 -11.56
N VAL A 258 -10.52 -12.89 -10.44
CA VAL A 258 -9.32 -13.55 -9.92
C VAL A 258 -9.69 -14.46 -8.76
N VAL A 259 -9.15 -15.67 -8.75
CA VAL A 259 -9.45 -16.70 -7.74
C VAL A 259 -8.17 -17.24 -7.10
N GLU A 260 -7.07 -17.29 -7.87
CA GLU A 260 -5.79 -17.78 -7.39
C GLU A 260 -4.96 -16.65 -6.74
N LEU A 261 -4.18 -16.96 -5.70
CA LEU A 261 -3.32 -15.98 -5.04
C LEU A 261 -2.33 -15.32 -6.01
N ALA A 262 -1.79 -16.09 -6.95
CA ALA A 262 -0.85 -15.57 -7.95
C ALA A 262 -1.48 -14.47 -8.81
N ASP A 263 -2.75 -14.65 -9.21
CA ASP A 263 -3.47 -13.66 -9.99
C ASP A 263 -3.86 -12.44 -9.16
N ILE A 264 -4.23 -12.63 -7.89
CA ILE A 264 -4.49 -11.53 -6.96
C ILE A 264 -3.22 -10.68 -6.80
N ILE A 265 -2.06 -11.30 -6.55
CA ILE A 265 -0.78 -10.60 -6.42
C ILE A 265 -0.44 -9.84 -7.71
N LYS A 266 -0.63 -10.47 -8.86
CA LYS A 266 -0.37 -9.84 -10.17
C LYS A 266 -1.28 -8.63 -10.39
N GLU A 267 -2.56 -8.74 -10.05
CA GLU A 267 -3.52 -7.65 -10.23
C GLU A 267 -3.27 -6.50 -9.24
N ILE A 268 -2.92 -6.78 -7.97
CA ILE A 268 -2.50 -5.77 -7.01
C ILE A 268 -1.29 -4.97 -7.54
N LYS A 269 -0.27 -5.66 -8.04
CA LYS A 269 0.90 -5.01 -8.64
C LYS A 269 0.53 -4.16 -9.85
N TYR A 270 -0.33 -4.69 -10.73
CA TYR A 270 -0.80 -3.96 -11.92
C TYR A 270 -1.56 -2.69 -11.54
N LEU A 271 -2.52 -2.77 -10.62
CA LEU A 271 -3.30 -1.63 -10.17
C LEU A 271 -2.45 -0.60 -9.42
N ASN A 272 -1.52 -1.04 -8.59
CA ASN A 272 -0.58 -0.15 -7.91
C ASN A 272 0.30 0.58 -8.93
N TRP A 273 0.93 -0.14 -9.87
CA TRP A 273 1.80 0.46 -10.88
C TRP A 273 1.05 1.35 -11.89
N LYS A 274 -0.11 0.86 -12.40
CA LYS A 274 -0.83 1.54 -13.49
C LYS A 274 -1.71 2.68 -13.01
N LYS A 275 -2.38 2.48 -11.88
CA LYS A 275 -3.39 3.39 -11.34
C LYS A 275 -2.98 4.08 -10.06
N TRP A 276 -1.82 3.74 -9.48
CA TRP A 276 -1.35 4.24 -8.19
C TRP A 276 -2.33 3.91 -7.05
N THR A 277 -2.90 2.71 -7.08
CA THR A 277 -3.82 2.25 -6.05
C THR A 277 -3.07 2.00 -4.75
N GLU A 278 -3.54 2.59 -3.65
CA GLU A 278 -2.87 2.60 -2.35
C GLU A 278 -3.49 1.61 -1.35
N ILE A 279 -4.77 1.27 -1.53
CA ILE A 279 -5.53 0.45 -0.57
C ILE A 279 -6.23 -0.70 -1.30
N PHE A 280 -6.00 -1.92 -0.81
CA PHE A 280 -6.53 -3.14 -1.40
C PHE A 280 -7.34 -3.92 -0.38
N PHE A 281 -8.60 -4.21 -0.70
CA PHE A 281 -9.50 -5.07 0.07
C PHE A 281 -9.62 -6.42 -0.60
N VAL A 282 -9.45 -7.54 0.14
CA VAL A 282 -9.57 -8.92 -0.39
C VAL A 282 -10.61 -9.70 0.40
N ASP A 283 -11.80 -9.90 -0.16
CA ASP A 283 -12.97 -10.55 0.46
C ASP A 283 -13.27 -11.89 -0.22
N TYR A 284 -12.99 -13.06 0.36
CA TYR A 284 -12.30 -13.33 1.59
C TYR A 284 -11.23 -14.40 1.34
N VAL A 285 -10.16 -14.37 2.11
CA VAL A 285 -8.97 -15.21 1.93
C VAL A 285 -9.25 -16.73 1.93
N GLY A 286 -10.32 -17.18 2.56
CA GLY A 286 -10.69 -18.59 2.61
C GLY A 286 -11.32 -19.15 1.32
N LEU A 287 -11.56 -18.33 0.29
CA LEU A 287 -12.05 -18.75 -1.04
C LEU A 287 -10.94 -18.80 -2.08
N ILE A 288 -9.73 -18.36 -1.76
CA ILE A 288 -8.59 -18.45 -2.68
C ILE A 288 -8.31 -19.92 -2.95
N GLU A 289 -8.39 -20.30 -4.21
CA GLU A 289 -8.15 -21.69 -4.64
C GLU A 289 -6.65 -21.99 -4.66
N TRP A 290 -6.32 -23.16 -4.11
CA TRP A 290 -5.00 -23.77 -4.18
C TRP A 290 -5.10 -25.22 -4.56
N SER A 291 -4.12 -25.71 -5.28
CA SER A 291 -3.99 -27.14 -5.56
C SER A 291 -3.30 -27.82 -4.37
N TRP A 292 -4.06 -28.70 -3.66
CA TRP A 292 -3.60 -29.78 -2.77
C TRP A 292 -3.28 -29.51 -1.29
N GLU A 293 -3.98 -30.20 -0.45
CA GLU A 293 -3.69 -30.95 0.78
C GLU A 293 -3.83 -30.29 2.16
N ASN A 294 -3.68 -28.98 2.41
CA ASN A 294 -3.88 -28.51 3.79
C ASN A 294 -4.27 -27.04 3.86
N ARG A 295 -5.55 -26.79 4.12
CA ARG A 295 -6.15 -25.44 4.16
C ARG A 295 -5.42 -24.47 5.11
N ASN A 296 -4.93 -24.96 6.24
CA ASN A 296 -4.21 -24.10 7.21
C ASN A 296 -2.87 -23.61 6.65
N MET A 297 -2.17 -24.46 5.88
CA MET A 297 -0.93 -24.04 5.22
C MET A 297 -1.19 -23.04 4.10
N GLU A 298 -2.33 -23.15 3.41
CA GLU A 298 -2.73 -22.24 2.34
C GLU A 298 -3.01 -20.84 2.89
N ILE A 299 -3.78 -20.72 3.96
CA ILE A 299 -4.04 -19.44 4.63
C ILE A 299 -2.74 -18.84 5.13
N THR A 300 -1.84 -19.63 5.72
CA THR A 300 -0.52 -19.18 6.19
C THR A 300 0.32 -18.60 5.04
N ARG A 301 0.36 -19.29 3.90
CA ARG A 301 1.09 -18.80 2.72
C ARG A 301 0.47 -17.52 2.16
N THR A 302 -0.85 -17.47 2.11
CA THR A 302 -1.60 -16.31 1.61
C THR A 302 -1.38 -15.08 2.47
N THR A 303 -1.54 -15.19 3.80
CA THR A 303 -1.34 -14.06 4.70
C THR A 303 0.10 -13.56 4.67
N ARG A 304 1.06 -14.49 4.64
CA ARG A 304 2.48 -14.15 4.53
C ARG A 304 2.81 -13.46 3.21
N ALA A 305 2.30 -13.98 2.09
CA ALA A 305 2.52 -13.38 0.77
C ALA A 305 1.91 -11.98 0.66
N LEU A 306 0.67 -11.80 1.14
CA LEU A 306 0.01 -10.49 1.15
C LEU A 306 0.71 -9.50 2.09
N LYS A 307 1.19 -9.93 3.26
CA LYS A 307 2.00 -9.10 4.16
C LYS A 307 3.29 -8.63 3.49
N MET A 308 4.02 -9.54 2.86
CA MET A 308 5.24 -9.19 2.13
C MET A 308 4.97 -8.27 0.95
N LEU A 309 3.83 -8.46 0.27
CA LEU A 309 3.42 -7.59 -0.83
C LEU A 309 3.08 -6.18 -0.32
N ALA A 310 2.37 -6.06 0.81
CA ALA A 310 2.07 -4.77 1.44
C ALA A 310 3.36 -3.98 1.77
N ILE A 311 4.36 -4.65 2.34
CA ILE A 311 5.67 -4.06 2.64
C ILE A 311 6.38 -3.66 1.34
N LYS A 312 6.43 -4.56 0.35
CA LYS A 312 7.17 -4.34 -0.90
C LYS A 312 6.64 -3.17 -1.71
N LEU A 313 5.33 -3.03 -1.80
CA LEU A 313 4.67 -1.98 -2.58
C LEU A 313 4.35 -0.74 -1.75
N ASN A 314 4.63 -0.75 -0.44
CA ASN A 314 4.25 0.32 0.49
C ASN A 314 2.75 0.68 0.40
N VAL A 315 1.89 -0.34 0.41
CA VAL A 315 0.43 -0.20 0.28
C VAL A 315 -0.29 -0.80 1.49
N VAL A 316 -1.54 -0.41 1.67
CA VAL A 316 -2.44 -1.02 2.66
C VAL A 316 -3.11 -2.24 2.04
N ILE A 317 -3.03 -3.38 2.73
CA ILE A 317 -3.83 -4.56 2.39
C ILE A 317 -4.75 -4.89 3.56
N VAL A 318 -6.05 -5.01 3.27
CA VAL A 318 -7.10 -5.38 4.21
C VAL A 318 -7.70 -6.69 3.76
N ILE A 319 -7.63 -7.73 4.60
CA ILE A 319 -8.18 -9.05 4.29
C ILE A 319 -9.33 -9.41 5.20
N ALA A 320 -10.31 -10.11 4.65
CA ALA A 320 -11.41 -10.67 5.41
C ALA A 320 -11.09 -12.05 5.96
N SER A 321 -11.52 -12.32 7.17
CA SER A 321 -11.50 -13.64 7.79
C SER A 321 -12.85 -13.99 8.40
N GLN A 322 -13.21 -15.27 8.35
CA GLN A 322 -14.44 -15.75 8.96
C GLN A 322 -14.19 -16.25 10.37
N LEU A 323 -15.02 -15.82 11.33
CA LEU A 323 -14.95 -16.29 12.71
C LEU A 323 -15.57 -17.69 12.86
N SER A 324 -15.01 -18.49 13.78
CA SER A 324 -15.49 -19.81 14.14
C SER A 324 -16.88 -19.76 14.81
N ARG A 325 -17.66 -20.82 14.65
CA ARG A 325 -18.96 -20.96 15.33
C ARG A 325 -18.83 -21.14 16.85
N SER A 326 -17.66 -21.40 17.38
CA SER A 326 -17.39 -21.56 18.82
C SER A 326 -17.76 -20.32 19.65
N ILE A 327 -17.71 -19.13 19.03
CA ILE A 327 -18.08 -17.86 19.69
C ILE A 327 -19.55 -17.87 20.18
N GLU A 328 -20.47 -18.48 19.43
CA GLU A 328 -21.92 -18.53 19.76
C GLU A 328 -22.21 -19.37 21.01
N LYS A 329 -21.26 -20.16 21.46
CA LYS A 329 -21.39 -21.01 22.66
C LYS A 329 -20.89 -20.36 23.94
N ARG A 330 -20.29 -19.18 23.84
CA ARG A 330 -19.73 -18.47 25.00
C ARG A 330 -20.76 -17.51 25.58
N TRP A 331 -20.76 -17.38 26.90
CA TRP A 331 -21.69 -16.50 27.62
C TRP A 331 -21.59 -15.03 27.21
N LEU A 332 -20.38 -14.52 27.00
CA LEU A 332 -20.17 -13.11 26.63
C LEU A 332 -20.12 -12.86 25.11
N ASN A 333 -20.14 -13.92 24.30
CA ASN A 333 -20.08 -13.84 22.83
C ASN A 333 -18.97 -12.90 22.25
N GLU A 334 -18.09 -12.34 23.07
CA GLU A 334 -17.03 -11.46 22.62
C GLU A 334 -16.00 -12.21 21.76
N PRO A 335 -15.65 -11.67 20.59
CA PRO A 335 -14.67 -12.31 19.73
C PRO A 335 -13.24 -12.17 20.28
N THR A 336 -12.47 -13.25 20.19
CA THR A 336 -11.07 -13.35 20.57
C THR A 336 -10.21 -13.80 19.38
N LEU A 337 -8.90 -13.58 19.41
CA LEU A 337 -8.01 -14.00 18.31
C LEU A 337 -8.14 -15.48 17.97
N SER A 338 -8.38 -16.36 18.97
CA SER A 338 -8.59 -17.79 18.77
C SER A 338 -9.88 -18.14 17.99
N ASP A 339 -10.79 -17.19 17.80
CA ASP A 339 -12.01 -17.39 17.01
C ASP A 339 -11.78 -17.18 15.50
N LEU A 340 -10.68 -16.57 15.11
CA LEU A 340 -10.28 -16.55 13.71
C LEU A 340 -10.07 -17.99 13.26
N ARG A 341 -10.74 -18.38 12.19
CA ARG A 341 -10.54 -19.68 11.59
C ARG A 341 -9.10 -19.74 11.05
N ASP A 342 -8.35 -20.77 11.43
CA ASP A 342 -6.94 -20.92 11.08
C ASP A 342 -6.03 -19.81 11.70
N SER A 343 -6.31 -19.45 12.95
CA SER A 343 -5.94 -18.24 13.67
C SER A 343 -4.44 -17.95 13.82
N TRP A 344 -3.60 -18.97 13.92
CA TRP A 344 -2.20 -18.78 14.31
C TRP A 344 -1.38 -17.98 13.29
N SER A 345 -1.56 -18.26 11.99
CA SER A 345 -0.85 -17.53 10.93
C SER A 345 -1.35 -16.10 10.75
N ILE A 346 -2.68 -15.93 10.79
CA ILE A 346 -3.29 -14.59 10.73
C ILE A 346 -2.83 -13.76 11.93
N GLU A 347 -2.80 -14.37 13.12
CA GLU A 347 -2.32 -13.69 14.33
C GLU A 347 -0.85 -13.28 14.22
N GLN A 348 0.00 -14.07 13.57
CA GLN A 348 1.41 -13.72 13.39
C GLN A 348 1.63 -12.61 12.37
N ASP A 349 1.04 -12.73 11.18
CA ASP A 349 1.34 -11.87 10.03
C ASP A 349 0.58 -10.53 10.05
N ALA A 350 -0.64 -10.49 10.61
CA ALA A 350 -1.44 -9.28 10.71
C ALA A 350 -0.79 -8.23 11.63
N ASP A 351 -0.90 -6.96 11.25
CA ASP A 351 -0.50 -5.82 12.09
C ASP A 351 -1.66 -5.33 12.96
N VAL A 352 -2.86 -5.29 12.37
CA VAL A 352 -4.11 -4.94 13.04
C VAL A 352 -5.15 -6.02 12.80
N VAL A 353 -5.87 -6.41 13.85
CA VAL A 353 -7.01 -7.34 13.76
C VAL A 353 -8.23 -6.69 14.39
N ILE A 354 -9.26 -6.47 13.58
CA ILE A 354 -10.55 -5.92 13.98
C ILE A 354 -11.59 -7.02 13.84
N MET A 355 -12.38 -7.24 14.88
CA MET A 355 -13.45 -8.23 14.87
C MET A 355 -14.80 -7.56 15.00
N LEU A 356 -15.71 -7.96 14.14
CA LEU A 356 -17.06 -7.41 14.09
C LEU A 356 -18.02 -8.33 14.82
N GLN A 357 -18.85 -7.74 15.67
CA GLN A 357 -19.95 -8.41 16.34
C GLN A 357 -21.22 -7.59 16.19
N ARG A 358 -22.33 -8.28 16.10
CA ARG A 358 -23.66 -7.69 16.03
C ARG A 358 -24.64 -8.54 16.83
N ASP A 359 -25.43 -7.88 17.66
CA ASP A 359 -26.59 -8.49 18.31
C ASP A 359 -27.86 -8.13 17.53
N LEU A 360 -28.51 -9.15 16.97
CA LEU A 360 -29.73 -8.98 16.16
C LEU A 360 -31.00 -8.83 17.02
N GLU A 361 -30.95 -9.29 18.26
CA GLU A 361 -32.11 -9.32 19.14
C GLU A 361 -32.16 -8.08 20.01
N GLU A 362 -31.07 -7.73 20.68
CA GLU A 362 -31.01 -6.63 21.64
C GLU A 362 -30.67 -5.28 20.96
N THR A 363 -29.68 -5.25 20.09
CA THR A 363 -29.18 -4.00 19.45
C THR A 363 -29.04 -4.12 17.93
N PRO A 364 -30.15 -4.31 17.19
CA PRO A 364 -30.09 -4.65 15.76
C PRO A 364 -29.48 -3.57 14.85
N ARG A 365 -29.28 -2.35 15.36
CA ARG A 365 -28.67 -1.24 14.63
C ARG A 365 -27.23 -0.95 15.04
N GLU A 366 -26.69 -1.67 15.99
CA GLU A 366 -25.34 -1.46 16.48
C GLU A 366 -24.39 -2.48 15.87
N LEU A 367 -23.19 -2.02 15.54
CA LEU A 367 -22.04 -2.84 15.14
C LEU A 367 -20.92 -2.60 16.14
N LYS A 368 -20.57 -3.62 16.89
CA LYS A 368 -19.44 -3.58 17.83
C LYS A 368 -18.18 -4.01 17.13
N LEU A 369 -17.14 -3.22 17.29
CA LEU A 369 -15.81 -3.46 16.75
C LEU A 369 -14.85 -3.73 17.90
N TYR A 370 -14.14 -4.84 17.82
CA TYR A 370 -13.12 -5.22 18.79
C TYR A 370 -11.76 -5.22 18.11
N VAL A 371 -10.91 -4.27 18.45
CA VAL A 371 -9.50 -4.28 18.04
C VAL A 371 -8.78 -5.28 18.95
N ARG A 372 -8.49 -6.47 18.45
CA ARG A 372 -7.88 -7.56 19.24
C ARG A 372 -6.39 -7.71 19.02
N LYS A 373 -5.87 -7.08 17.97
CA LYS A 373 -4.43 -6.90 17.76
C LYS A 373 -4.18 -5.52 17.17
N ASN A 374 -3.17 -4.83 17.69
CA ASN A 374 -2.63 -3.60 17.13
C ASN A 374 -1.14 -3.52 17.48
N ARG A 375 -0.27 -3.67 16.48
CA ARG A 375 1.19 -3.66 16.72
C ARG A 375 1.71 -2.31 17.20
N ASN A 376 1.04 -1.23 16.81
CA ASN A 376 1.52 0.13 17.07
C ASN A 376 0.66 0.90 18.06
N GLY A 377 -0.31 0.24 18.70
CA GLY A 377 -1.24 0.91 19.60
C GLY A 377 -1.97 -0.04 20.57
N ASN A 378 -3.04 0.47 21.15
CA ASN A 378 -3.82 -0.25 22.14
C ASN A 378 -4.87 -1.17 21.49
N VAL A 379 -5.27 -2.19 22.24
CA VAL A 379 -6.43 -3.03 21.94
C VAL A 379 -7.62 -2.53 22.74
N TRP A 380 -8.73 -2.24 22.08
CA TRP A 380 -9.95 -1.72 22.69
C TRP A 380 -11.16 -2.06 21.82
N GLU A 381 -12.30 -1.51 22.16
CA GLU A 381 -13.55 -1.66 21.42
C GLU A 381 -14.20 -0.31 21.12
N CYS A 382 -14.97 -0.25 20.05
CA CYS A 382 -15.81 0.88 19.71
C CYS A 382 -17.13 0.39 19.08
N GLU A 383 -18.12 1.28 19.02
CA GLU A 383 -19.45 0.96 18.54
C GLU A 383 -19.87 1.93 17.43
N LEU A 384 -20.48 1.40 16.38
CA LEU A 384 -20.98 2.16 15.24
C LEU A 384 -22.48 1.92 15.06
N ASP A 385 -23.17 2.93 14.54
CA ASP A 385 -24.58 2.85 14.18
C ASP A 385 -24.76 2.42 12.72
N CYS A 386 -25.69 1.50 12.45
CA CYS A 386 -25.91 0.92 11.14
C CYS A 386 -27.32 1.18 10.59
N GLU A 387 -27.38 1.65 9.37
CA GLU A 387 -28.60 1.78 8.56
C GLU A 387 -28.61 0.73 7.44
N TRP A 388 -28.93 -0.51 7.77
CA TRP A 388 -28.85 -1.67 6.88
C TRP A 388 -29.62 -1.53 5.55
N ARG A 389 -30.73 -0.78 5.54
CA ARG A 389 -31.57 -0.60 4.34
C ARG A 389 -30.81 0.11 3.21
N ILE A 390 -29.98 1.07 3.57
CA ILE A 390 -29.21 1.91 2.66
C ILE A 390 -27.72 1.64 2.75
N MET A 391 -27.33 0.54 3.38
CA MET A 391 -25.93 0.08 3.48
C MET A 391 -24.96 1.09 4.13
N LYS A 392 -25.46 1.98 5.03
CA LYS A 392 -24.64 3.01 5.70
C LYS A 392 -24.29 2.63 7.12
N ILE A 393 -23.06 3.00 7.49
CA ILE A 393 -22.54 2.91 8.86
C ILE A 393 -22.04 4.29 9.25
N HIS A 394 -22.30 4.70 10.48
CA HIS A 394 -21.95 6.01 11.03
C HIS A 394 -21.31 5.87 12.40
N ASP A 395 -20.50 6.87 12.77
CA ASP A 395 -20.08 7.01 14.15
C ASP A 395 -21.30 7.11 15.07
N ARG A 396 -21.21 6.48 16.23
CA ARG A 396 -22.27 6.56 17.24
C ARG A 396 -22.40 8.02 17.70
N LYS A 397 -23.60 8.54 17.65
CA LYS A 397 -23.86 9.86 18.19
C LYS A 397 -23.66 9.81 19.71
N PRO A 398 -22.88 10.73 20.31
CA PRO A 398 -22.77 10.78 21.76
C PRO A 398 -24.18 10.87 22.34
N GLN A 399 -24.53 9.90 23.20
CA GLN A 399 -25.78 9.99 23.96
C GLN A 399 -25.70 11.32 24.72
N LYS A 400 -26.60 12.25 24.41
CA LYS A 400 -26.88 13.35 25.33
C LYS A 400 -27.35 12.70 26.61
N TYR A 401 -26.48 12.63 27.61
CA TYR A 401 -26.94 12.50 28.98
C TYR A 401 -27.82 13.71 29.20
N GLU A 402 -29.13 13.55 29.08
CA GLU A 402 -30.04 14.45 29.74
C GLU A 402 -29.72 14.29 31.22
N ASP A 403 -29.03 15.31 31.77
CA ASP A 403 -28.89 15.54 33.19
C ASP A 403 -30.33 15.69 33.78
N SER A 404 -31.00 14.57 33.96
CA SER A 404 -32.07 14.46 34.90
C SER A 404 -31.44 14.39 36.30
N LEU A 405 -30.77 15.47 36.71
CA LEU A 405 -30.66 15.75 38.13
C LEU A 405 -32.09 15.95 38.66
N PRO A 406 -32.56 15.11 39.57
CA PRO A 406 -33.84 15.40 40.23
C PRO A 406 -33.67 16.73 40.97
N ASN A 407 -34.43 17.72 40.51
CA ASN A 407 -34.64 18.96 41.23
C ASN A 407 -35.36 18.64 42.57
N ASN A 408 -34.60 18.13 43.55
CA ASN A 408 -35.02 18.11 44.94
C ASN A 408 -33.96 17.40 45.78
N ALA A 409 -32.88 18.09 46.08
CA ALA A 409 -32.09 17.83 47.29
C ALA A 409 -32.49 18.89 48.31
N PRO A 410 -33.17 18.56 49.39
CA PRO A 410 -33.29 19.47 50.53
C PRO A 410 -31.93 19.54 51.22
N PHE A 411 -31.64 20.74 51.69
CA PHE A 411 -30.45 21.23 52.42
C PHE A 411 -29.89 20.25 53.45
#